data_235c799cdef81b161475bf91938c2925
#
_entry.id   235c799cdef81b161475bf91938c2925
#
_cell.length_a   1.000
_cell.length_b   1.000
_cell.length_c   1.000
_cell.angle_alpha   90.00
_cell.angle_beta   90.00
_cell.angle_gamma   90.00
#
_symmetry.space_group_name_H-M   'P 1'
#
loop_
_entity.id
_entity.type
_entity.pdbx_description
1 polymer ?
#
loop_
_entity_poly.entity_id
_entity_poly.type
_entity_poly.pdbx_seq_one_letter_code
_entity_poly.pdbx_strand_id
1 'polypeptide(L)'
;MNATAPVDYADASAAVRAVYDDIKKTRNVPDVNNFWKYLARDPATLKRAWESIKEIMQPGALDPLTKEMIYLAVSVTNGCAYCIASHTAAARKAAITSPNMASLMPGLRAAAVWLAMQ
;
A
#
# COMPACT_ATOMS: atom_id res chain seq x y z
N MET A 1 5.61 26.72 7.27
CA MET A 1 5.45 25.28 6.96
C MET A 1 6.26 24.91 5.74
N ASN A 2 7.06 23.88 5.84
CA ASN A 2 7.75 23.35 4.66
C ASN A 2 6.73 22.66 3.74
N ALA A 3 6.54 23.18 2.52
CA ALA A 3 5.57 22.66 1.55
C ALA A 3 5.83 21.21 1.12
N THR A 4 6.96 20.63 1.47
CA THR A 4 7.36 19.27 1.11
C THR A 4 7.43 18.30 2.29
N ALA A 5 7.11 18.72 3.52
CA ALA A 5 7.14 17.84 4.68
C ALA A 5 5.89 16.93 4.76
N PRO A 6 6.03 15.68 5.21
CA PRO A 6 4.88 14.83 5.49
C PRO A 6 4.03 15.41 6.63
N VAL A 7 2.74 15.13 6.64
CA VAL A 7 1.83 15.54 7.73
C VAL A 7 1.73 14.38 8.72
N ASP A 8 2.34 14.56 9.88
CA ASP A 8 2.24 13.58 10.97
C ASP A 8 0.87 13.65 11.66
N TYR A 9 0.49 12.57 12.34
CA TYR A 9 -0.82 12.48 12.99
C TYR A 9 -1.07 13.61 14.00
N ALA A 10 -0.03 14.01 14.74
CA ALA A 10 -0.11 15.08 15.73
C ALA A 10 -0.50 16.44 15.11
N ASP A 11 0.01 16.70 13.90
CA ASP A 11 -0.17 17.97 13.19
C ASP A 11 -1.36 17.92 12.20
N ALA A 12 -2.01 16.77 12.08
CA ALA A 12 -3.07 16.53 11.10
C ALA A 12 -4.39 17.18 11.53
N SER A 13 -5.15 17.69 10.56
CA SER A 13 -6.52 18.14 10.77
C SER A 13 -7.44 16.98 11.17
N ALA A 14 -8.60 17.27 11.74
CA ALA A 14 -9.58 16.23 12.09
C ALA A 14 -9.99 15.37 10.87
N ALA A 15 -10.12 15.98 9.69
CA ALA A 15 -10.45 15.27 8.46
C ALA A 15 -9.33 14.30 8.04
N VAL A 16 -8.08 14.70 8.13
CA VAL A 16 -6.92 13.85 7.83
C VAL A 16 -6.78 12.72 8.86
N ARG A 17 -6.93 13.01 10.15
CA ARG A 17 -6.89 11.99 11.22
C ARG A 17 -7.94 10.91 11.01
N ALA A 18 -9.17 11.28 10.62
CA ALA A 18 -10.22 10.31 10.33
C ALA A 18 -9.81 9.33 9.22
N VAL A 19 -9.16 9.81 8.15
CA VAL A 19 -8.64 8.94 7.09
C VAL A 19 -7.49 8.06 7.59
N TYR A 20 -6.56 8.61 8.36
CA TYR A 20 -5.46 7.84 8.94
C TYR A 20 -5.96 6.73 9.85
N ASP A 21 -6.95 7.01 10.68
CA ASP A 21 -7.54 6.01 11.58
C ASP A 21 -8.25 4.90 10.80
N ASP A 22 -8.94 5.24 9.71
CA ASP A 22 -9.55 4.24 8.83
C ASP A 22 -8.49 3.40 8.11
N ILE A 23 -7.39 3.99 7.64
CA ILE A 23 -6.25 3.25 7.05
C ILE A 23 -5.64 2.27 8.08
N LYS A 24 -5.33 2.77 9.28
CA LYS A 24 -4.74 1.95 10.34
C LYS A 24 -5.63 0.78 10.71
N LYS A 25 -6.92 1.03 10.89
CA LYS A 25 -7.91 0.00 11.20
C LYS A 25 -8.05 -1.02 10.07
N THR A 26 -8.22 -0.55 8.84
CA THR A 26 -8.48 -1.43 7.68
C THR A 26 -7.27 -2.31 7.35
N ARG A 27 -6.05 -1.77 7.47
CA ARG A 27 -4.81 -2.48 7.17
C ARG A 27 -4.21 -3.22 8.36
N ASN A 28 -4.76 -2.99 9.55
CA ASN A 28 -4.24 -3.51 10.82
C ASN A 28 -2.75 -3.15 11.01
N VAL A 29 -2.45 -1.85 10.94
CA VAL A 29 -1.11 -1.29 11.10
C VAL A 29 -1.09 -0.20 12.18
N PRO A 30 0.03 -0.01 12.90
CA PRO A 30 0.11 0.96 13.99
C PRO A 30 0.15 2.41 13.50
N ASP A 31 0.67 2.65 12.30
CA ASP A 31 0.76 3.98 11.70
C ASP A 31 0.59 3.90 10.16
N VAL A 32 0.31 5.04 9.55
CA VAL A 32 0.26 5.18 8.10
C VAL A 32 1.67 5.42 7.56
N ASN A 33 1.97 4.86 6.38
CA ASN A 33 3.26 5.09 5.76
C ASN A 33 3.35 6.50 5.11
N ASN A 34 4.56 6.90 4.75
CA ASN A 34 4.85 8.25 4.26
C ASN A 34 4.05 8.65 3.02
N PHE A 35 3.70 7.71 2.14
CA PHE A 35 2.85 7.99 0.98
C PHE A 35 1.56 8.72 1.39
N TRP A 36 0.86 8.23 2.41
CA TRP A 36 -0.36 8.84 2.92
C TRP A 36 -0.10 10.18 3.61
N LYS A 37 1.02 10.29 4.33
CA LYS A 37 1.42 11.53 5.02
C LYS A 37 1.72 12.66 4.04
N TYR A 38 2.28 12.36 2.87
CA TYR A 38 2.47 13.35 1.81
C TYR A 38 1.17 13.72 1.11
N LEU A 39 0.28 12.77 0.82
CA LEU A 39 -1.05 13.05 0.27
C LEU A 39 -1.93 13.87 1.20
N ALA A 40 -1.72 13.78 2.50
CA ALA A 40 -2.48 14.50 3.53
C ALA A 40 -2.37 16.03 3.47
N ARG A 41 -1.47 16.54 2.65
CA ARG A 41 -1.40 18.00 2.37
C ARG A 41 -2.61 18.51 1.61
N ASP A 42 -3.25 17.66 0.82
CA ASP A 42 -4.58 17.88 0.28
C ASP A 42 -5.54 16.83 0.85
N PRO A 43 -6.31 17.18 1.91
CA PRO A 43 -7.22 16.24 2.55
C PRO A 43 -8.26 15.63 1.60
N ALA A 44 -8.68 16.36 0.57
CA ALA A 44 -9.64 15.86 -0.41
C ALA A 44 -9.00 14.78 -1.30
N THR A 45 -7.77 14.99 -1.75
CA THR A 45 -7.02 13.99 -2.52
C THR A 45 -6.68 12.76 -1.67
N LEU A 46 -6.25 12.95 -0.41
CA LEU A 46 -6.02 11.85 0.52
C LEU A 46 -7.26 10.96 0.65
N LYS A 47 -8.40 11.57 0.91
CA LYS A 47 -9.68 10.86 1.09
C LYS A 47 -10.06 10.07 -0.17
N ARG A 48 -10.06 10.73 -1.34
CA ARG A 48 -10.41 10.07 -2.61
C ARG A 48 -9.48 8.90 -2.94
N ALA A 49 -8.17 9.10 -2.77
CA ALA A 49 -7.18 8.05 -3.02
C ALA A 49 -7.39 6.85 -2.10
N TRP A 50 -7.61 7.10 -0.80
CA TRP A 50 -7.87 6.04 0.16
C TRP A 50 -9.16 5.28 -0.12
N GLU A 51 -10.27 5.98 -0.33
CA GLU A 51 -11.56 5.36 -0.62
C GLU A 51 -11.52 4.51 -1.89
N SER A 52 -10.87 5.01 -2.96
CA SER A 52 -10.69 4.26 -4.21
C SER A 52 -9.87 2.98 -4.01
N ILE A 53 -8.73 3.07 -3.32
CA ILE A 53 -7.89 1.90 -3.05
C ILE A 53 -8.62 0.90 -2.14
N LYS A 54 -9.29 1.39 -1.11
CA LYS A 54 -10.09 0.57 -0.20
C LYS A 54 -11.17 -0.22 -0.94
N GLU A 55 -11.89 0.43 -1.87
CA GLU A 55 -12.89 -0.21 -2.73
C GLU A 55 -12.28 -1.28 -3.63
N ILE A 56 -11.20 -0.93 -4.36
CA ILE A 56 -10.51 -1.85 -5.27
C ILE A 56 -9.97 -3.09 -4.55
N MET A 57 -9.50 -2.92 -3.31
CA MET A 57 -8.93 -4.01 -2.52
C MET A 57 -9.96 -4.83 -1.74
N GLN A 58 -11.25 -4.48 -1.80
CA GLN A 58 -12.34 -5.30 -1.24
C GLN A 58 -12.35 -6.71 -1.88
N PRO A 59 -12.87 -7.73 -1.17
CA PRO A 59 -13.12 -9.04 -1.77
C PRO A 59 -13.97 -8.91 -3.04
N GLY A 60 -13.60 -9.63 -4.09
CA GLY A 60 -14.27 -9.56 -5.39
C GLY A 60 -13.84 -10.72 -6.28
N ALA A 61 -13.92 -10.54 -7.60
CA ALA A 61 -13.53 -11.56 -8.58
C ALA A 61 -12.07 -12.02 -8.47
N LEU A 62 -11.18 -11.13 -8.03
CA LEU A 62 -9.78 -11.44 -7.77
C LEU A 62 -9.53 -11.55 -6.27
N ASP A 63 -8.79 -12.56 -5.85
CA ASP A 63 -8.35 -12.73 -4.47
C ASP A 63 -7.30 -11.65 -4.08
N PRO A 64 -7.11 -11.39 -2.77
CA PRO A 64 -6.19 -10.36 -2.31
C PRO A 64 -4.75 -10.53 -2.78
N LEU A 65 -4.24 -11.77 -2.84
CA LEU A 65 -2.88 -12.04 -3.29
C LEU A 65 -2.71 -11.71 -4.77
N THR A 66 -3.66 -12.07 -5.61
CA THR A 66 -3.65 -11.73 -7.04
C THR A 66 -3.64 -10.21 -7.24
N LYS A 67 -4.43 -9.45 -6.47
CA LYS A 67 -4.43 -7.99 -6.54
C LYS A 67 -3.06 -7.40 -6.16
N GLU A 68 -2.45 -7.88 -5.09
CA GLU A 68 -1.11 -7.43 -4.68
C GLU A 68 -0.03 -7.80 -5.71
N MET A 69 -0.15 -8.96 -6.37
CA MET A 69 0.77 -9.36 -7.44
C MET A 69 0.65 -8.45 -8.67
N ILE A 70 -0.55 -7.99 -9.02
CA ILE A 70 -0.76 -7.01 -10.09
C ILE A 70 -0.11 -5.68 -9.71
N TYR A 71 -0.32 -5.17 -8.50
CA TYR A 71 0.35 -3.99 -7.99
C TYR A 71 1.87 -4.11 -8.05
N LEU A 72 2.39 -5.26 -7.64
CA LEU A 72 3.82 -5.53 -7.65
C LEU A 72 4.39 -5.51 -9.08
N ALA A 73 3.71 -6.14 -10.04
CA ALA A 73 4.13 -6.15 -11.44
C ALA A 73 4.20 -4.72 -12.01
N VAL A 74 3.19 -3.90 -11.76
CA VAL A 74 3.17 -2.48 -12.18
C VAL A 74 4.27 -1.69 -11.48
N SER A 75 4.51 -1.94 -10.20
CA SER A 75 5.55 -1.27 -9.41
C SER A 75 6.95 -1.56 -9.95
N VAL A 76 7.22 -2.81 -10.33
CA VAL A 76 8.48 -3.22 -10.97
C VAL A 76 8.65 -2.55 -12.33
N THR A 77 7.62 -2.55 -13.16
CA THR A 77 7.63 -1.92 -14.49
C THR A 77 7.93 -0.41 -14.39
N ASN A 78 7.39 0.25 -13.37
CA ASN A 78 7.60 1.68 -13.13
C ASN A 78 8.91 2.00 -12.40
N GLY A 79 9.68 1.00 -11.96
CA GLY A 79 10.91 1.21 -11.18
C GLY A 79 10.68 1.89 -9.82
N CYS A 80 9.48 1.74 -9.23
CA CYS A 80 9.14 2.37 -7.96
C CYS A 80 9.60 1.51 -6.78
N ALA A 81 10.82 1.74 -6.27
CA ALA A 81 11.38 0.95 -5.17
C ALA A 81 10.49 0.94 -3.91
N TYR A 82 9.92 2.09 -3.55
CA TYR A 82 8.96 2.18 -2.43
C TYR A 82 7.72 1.31 -2.65
N CYS A 83 7.13 1.37 -3.86
CA CYS A 83 5.94 0.59 -4.20
C CYS A 83 6.25 -0.91 -4.18
N ILE A 84 7.41 -1.32 -4.73
CA ILE A 84 7.86 -2.72 -4.72
C ILE A 84 7.99 -3.24 -3.30
N ALA A 85 8.65 -2.51 -2.41
CA ALA A 85 8.81 -2.89 -1.00
C ALA A 85 7.44 -3.03 -0.30
N SER A 86 6.57 -2.04 -0.47
CA SER A 86 5.23 -2.01 0.15
C SER A 86 4.35 -3.17 -0.32
N HIS A 87 4.25 -3.37 -1.64
CA HIS A 87 3.39 -4.42 -2.20
C HIS A 87 3.99 -5.82 -2.03
N THR A 88 5.32 -5.97 -1.97
CA THR A 88 5.96 -7.23 -1.60
C THR A 88 5.57 -7.65 -0.17
N ALA A 89 5.59 -6.72 0.78
CA ALA A 89 5.19 -7.00 2.16
C ALA A 89 3.70 -7.39 2.24
N ALA A 90 2.82 -6.67 1.53
CA ALA A 90 1.40 -6.95 1.49
C ALA A 90 1.09 -8.30 0.81
N ALA A 91 1.78 -8.62 -0.30
CA ALA A 91 1.65 -9.90 -0.99
C ALA A 91 2.09 -11.08 -0.11
N ARG A 92 3.19 -10.94 0.64
CA ARG A 92 3.61 -11.97 1.60
C ARG A 92 2.56 -12.21 2.69
N LYS A 93 1.97 -11.15 3.22
CA LYS A 93 0.89 -11.25 4.21
C LYS A 93 -0.33 -11.96 3.62
N ALA A 94 -0.75 -11.60 2.41
CA ALA A 94 -1.86 -12.23 1.71
C ALA A 94 -1.58 -13.70 1.34
N ALA A 95 -0.32 -14.05 1.02
CA ALA A 95 0.09 -15.40 0.67
C ALA A 95 -0.11 -16.41 1.81
N ILE A 96 0.02 -15.99 3.07
CA ILE A 96 -0.17 -16.86 4.25
C ILE A 96 -1.59 -17.46 4.28
N THR A 97 -2.57 -16.74 3.75
CA THR A 97 -3.98 -17.14 3.75
C THR A 97 -4.48 -17.63 2.39
N SER A 98 -3.63 -17.64 1.36
CA SER A 98 -4.02 -18.01 -0.01
C SER A 98 -3.78 -19.49 -0.31
N PRO A 99 -4.76 -20.19 -0.88
CA PRO A 99 -4.56 -21.57 -1.36
C PRO A 99 -3.58 -21.67 -2.56
N ASN A 100 -3.32 -20.55 -3.24
CA ASN A 100 -2.47 -20.48 -4.44
C ASN A 100 -1.02 -20.06 -4.15
N MET A 101 -0.61 -20.07 -2.90
CA MET A 101 0.72 -19.57 -2.47
C MET A 101 1.89 -20.21 -3.24
N ALA A 102 1.82 -21.51 -3.49
CA ALA A 102 2.93 -22.24 -4.13
C ALA A 102 3.20 -21.77 -5.57
N SER A 103 2.16 -21.40 -6.32
CA SER A 103 2.29 -20.96 -7.72
C SER A 103 2.77 -19.51 -7.86
N LEU A 104 2.65 -18.71 -6.79
CA LEU A 104 2.97 -17.27 -6.81
C LEU A 104 4.32 -16.94 -6.15
N MET A 105 4.91 -17.88 -5.42
CA MET A 105 6.22 -17.70 -4.77
C MET A 105 7.37 -17.35 -5.73
N PRO A 106 7.45 -17.88 -6.98
CA PRO A 106 8.47 -17.48 -7.93
C PRO A 106 8.42 -15.99 -8.27
N GLY A 107 7.22 -15.41 -8.46
CA GLY A 107 7.05 -13.97 -8.75
C GLY A 107 7.48 -13.08 -7.59
N LEU A 108 7.15 -13.45 -6.36
CA LEU A 108 7.58 -12.74 -5.15
C LEU A 108 9.10 -12.79 -4.96
N ARG A 109 9.74 -13.91 -5.30
CA ARG A 109 11.20 -14.08 -5.27
C ARG A 109 11.86 -13.20 -6.33
N ALA A 110 11.35 -13.17 -7.56
CA ALA A 110 11.87 -12.33 -8.63
C ALA A 110 11.84 -10.85 -8.26
N ALA A 111 10.74 -10.37 -7.67
CA ALA A 111 10.63 -8.98 -7.20
C ALA A 111 11.63 -8.67 -6.08
N ALA A 112 11.85 -9.59 -5.14
CA ALA A 112 12.83 -9.43 -4.08
C ALA A 112 14.26 -9.38 -4.62
N VAL A 113 14.59 -10.21 -5.61
CA VAL A 113 15.89 -10.19 -6.30
C VAL A 113 16.10 -8.85 -7.03
N TRP A 114 15.08 -8.40 -7.78
CA TRP A 114 15.16 -7.12 -8.47
C TRP A 114 15.44 -5.96 -7.50
N LEU A 115 14.75 -5.94 -6.35
CA LEU A 115 14.95 -4.92 -5.32
C LEU A 115 16.38 -4.94 -4.74
N ALA A 116 16.98 -6.12 -4.61
CA ALA A 116 18.34 -6.28 -4.09
C ALA A 116 19.44 -5.87 -5.10
N MET A 117 19.08 -5.71 -6.39
CA MET A 117 20.01 -5.33 -7.46
C MET A 117 20.03 -3.81 -7.73
N GLN A 118 19.24 -2.98 -7.01
CA GLN A 118 19.20 -1.52 -7.11
C GLN A 118 20.11 -0.87 -6.09
#